data_ed619ef0f84fd83808fda94578874457
#
_entry.id   ed619ef0f84fd83808fda94578874457
#
_cell.length_a   1.000
_cell.length_b   1.000
_cell.length_c   1.000
_cell.angle_alpha   90.00
_cell.angle_beta   90.00
_cell.angle_gamma   90.00
#
_symmetry.space_group_name_H-M   'P 1'
#
loop_
_entity.id
_entity.type
_entity.pdbx_description
1 polymer ?
#
loop_
_entity_poly.entity_id
_entity_poly.type
_entity_poly.pdbx_seq_one_letter_code
_entity_poly.pdbx_strand_id
1 'polypeptide(L)'
;MAGIDQLIINSAYREPTHHWKYDLNGQTFIREEGRRPAGYFIAGQGSNQYNDIGQFIELPLVNRIRPRVKAWREAGYPGVTGVTRKLLDHWNDKDARQYPFFYCQMDAIETLIWLTEAPDAEKVGIDIPSDGGAFRRLCTKLCTGGGKTTVMAMLIAWMICNKVTYPQDKRFTKYVFIVAPGLTVKSRLQVLQTGGDDNYYVQFNIVPIGLMDKLHQGKVMITN
;
A
#
# COMPACT_ATOMS: atom_id res chain seq x y z
N MET A 1 -32.72 15.80 -2.97
CA MET A 1 -31.54 14.89 -3.07
C MET A 1 -30.56 15.56 -4.04
N ALA A 2 -29.38 15.88 -3.57
CA ALA A 2 -28.31 16.33 -4.47
C ALA A 2 -27.87 15.15 -5.31
N GLY A 3 -28.28 15.11 -6.56
CA GLY A 3 -27.86 14.10 -7.52
C GLY A 3 -26.45 14.41 -8.02
N ILE A 4 -25.66 13.37 -8.27
CA ILE A 4 -24.41 13.50 -9.01
C ILE A 4 -24.74 13.31 -10.49
N ASP A 5 -24.73 14.41 -11.25
CA ASP A 5 -25.11 14.39 -12.67
C ASP A 5 -24.04 13.75 -13.57
N GLN A 6 -22.79 13.69 -13.11
CA GLN A 6 -21.67 13.11 -13.85
C GLN A 6 -20.84 12.21 -12.97
N LEU A 7 -20.42 11.06 -13.50
CA LEU A 7 -19.49 10.18 -12.81
C LEU A 7 -18.05 10.69 -13.00
N ILE A 8 -17.25 10.61 -11.94
CA ILE A 8 -15.80 10.74 -12.06
C ILE A 8 -15.23 9.33 -12.31
N ILE A 9 -14.66 9.13 -13.48
CA ILE A 9 -14.00 7.88 -13.84
C ILE A 9 -12.50 8.11 -13.80
N ASN A 10 -11.85 7.64 -12.72
CA ASN A 10 -10.39 7.62 -12.62
C ASN A 10 -9.85 6.26 -13.09
N SER A 11 -8.69 6.28 -13.73
CA SER A 11 -7.97 5.04 -14.03
C SER A 11 -7.52 4.37 -12.73
N ALA A 12 -7.71 3.05 -12.64
CA ALA A 12 -7.21 2.27 -11.50
C ALA A 12 -5.66 2.23 -11.43
N TYR A 13 -4.98 2.58 -12.52
CA TYR A 13 -3.52 2.46 -12.70
C TYR A 13 -2.77 3.79 -12.60
N ARG A 14 -3.47 4.88 -12.37
CA ARG A 14 -2.88 6.23 -12.27
C ARG A 14 -3.41 6.95 -11.04
N GLU A 15 -2.68 7.96 -10.61
CA GLU A 15 -3.14 8.86 -9.56
C GLU A 15 -4.48 9.47 -9.95
N PRO A 16 -5.49 9.47 -9.06
CA PRO A 16 -6.78 10.11 -9.32
C PRO A 16 -6.64 11.58 -9.65
N THR A 17 -7.31 12.03 -10.70
CA THR A 17 -7.27 13.42 -11.16
C THR A 17 -8.37 14.28 -10.58
N HIS A 18 -9.46 13.65 -10.14
CA HIS A 18 -10.61 14.34 -9.56
C HIS A 18 -11.27 13.49 -8.49
N HIS A 19 -11.99 14.14 -7.58
CA HIS A 19 -12.83 13.48 -6.59
C HIS A 19 -14.05 14.30 -6.24
N TRP A 20 -15.06 13.65 -5.65
CA TRP A 20 -16.22 14.32 -5.07
C TRP A 20 -15.96 14.67 -3.62
N LYS A 21 -16.23 15.92 -3.26
CA LYS A 21 -16.26 16.42 -1.88
C LYS A 21 -17.69 16.81 -1.54
N TYR A 22 -18.17 16.35 -0.40
CA TYR A 22 -19.46 16.76 0.09
C TYR A 22 -19.35 18.11 0.79
N ASP A 23 -20.12 19.10 0.30
CA ASP A 23 -20.26 20.42 0.93
C ASP A 23 -21.44 20.39 1.91
N LEU A 24 -21.13 20.49 3.21
CA LEU A 24 -22.12 20.48 4.27
C LEU A 24 -23.06 21.70 4.22
N ASN A 25 -22.58 22.85 3.79
CA ASN A 25 -23.38 24.08 3.75
C ASN A 25 -24.37 24.05 2.58
N GLY A 26 -23.91 23.64 1.42
CA GLY A 26 -24.74 23.52 0.23
C GLY A 26 -25.51 22.21 0.12
N GLN A 27 -25.25 21.25 1.01
CA GLN A 27 -25.81 19.88 0.98
C GLN A 27 -25.68 19.22 -0.40
N THR A 28 -24.55 19.45 -1.06
CA THR A 28 -24.29 19.00 -2.42
C THR A 28 -22.87 18.43 -2.56
N PHE A 29 -22.64 17.73 -3.67
CA PHE A 29 -21.30 17.27 -4.02
C PHE A 29 -20.62 18.27 -4.96
N ILE A 30 -19.42 18.67 -4.58
CA ILE A 30 -18.55 19.54 -5.39
C ILE A 30 -17.44 18.68 -5.99
N ARG A 31 -17.20 18.82 -7.30
CA ARG A 31 -16.08 18.19 -7.97
C ARG A 31 -14.81 18.98 -7.70
N GLU A 32 -13.83 18.34 -7.05
CA GLU A 32 -12.50 18.91 -6.81
C GLU A 32 -11.44 18.21 -7.66
N GLU A 33 -10.41 18.95 -8.04
CA GLU A 33 -9.24 18.42 -8.72
C GLU A 33 -8.33 17.65 -7.76
N GLY A 34 -7.59 16.70 -8.32
CA GLY A 34 -6.59 15.93 -7.61
C GLY A 34 -7.17 14.76 -6.82
N ARG A 35 -6.28 14.15 -6.07
CA ARG A 35 -6.59 13.00 -5.22
C ARG A 35 -7.29 13.46 -3.94
N ARG A 36 -8.35 12.77 -3.56
CA ARG A 36 -9.02 13.01 -2.28
C ARG A 36 -8.03 12.97 -1.11
N PRO A 37 -8.07 13.95 -0.17
CA PRO A 37 -7.30 13.86 1.06
C PRO A 37 -7.55 12.55 1.80
N ALA A 38 -6.50 11.99 2.42
CA ALA A 38 -6.65 10.81 3.26
C ALA A 38 -7.42 11.18 4.53
N GLY A 39 -8.43 10.39 4.83
CA GLY A 39 -9.28 10.58 5.98
C GLY A 39 -10.33 9.48 6.07
N TYR A 40 -11.21 9.62 7.05
CA TYR A 40 -12.34 8.73 7.25
C TYR A 40 -13.54 9.52 7.79
N PHE A 41 -14.73 8.96 7.62
CA PHE A 41 -15.93 9.55 8.17
C PHE A 41 -16.29 8.88 9.50
N ILE A 42 -16.68 9.70 10.48
CA ILE A 42 -17.31 9.24 11.72
C ILE A 42 -18.79 9.55 11.58
N ALA A 43 -19.61 8.51 11.56
CA ALA A 43 -21.06 8.65 11.57
C ALA A 43 -21.53 9.15 12.95
N GLY A 44 -22.36 10.18 12.97
CA GLY A 44 -23.07 10.64 14.17
C GLY A 44 -24.35 9.84 14.41
N GLN A 45 -25.00 10.08 15.54
CA GLN A 45 -26.38 9.58 15.76
C GLN A 45 -27.30 10.24 14.73
N GLY A 46 -27.90 9.44 13.87
CA GLY A 46 -28.76 9.92 12.77
C GLY A 46 -28.06 10.13 11.44
N SER A 47 -26.74 9.93 11.37
CA SER A 47 -26.01 9.94 10.11
C SER A 47 -26.55 8.86 9.16
N ASN A 48 -26.76 9.24 7.91
CA ASN A 48 -27.15 8.32 6.85
C ASN A 48 -26.38 8.67 5.56
N GLN A 49 -26.32 7.71 4.65
CA GLN A 49 -25.54 7.86 3.41
C GLN A 49 -26.11 8.89 2.40
N TYR A 50 -27.28 9.46 2.68
CA TYR A 50 -27.97 10.35 1.75
C TYR A 50 -27.94 11.82 2.14
N ASN A 51 -28.12 12.11 3.44
CA ASN A 51 -28.29 13.49 3.91
C ASN A 51 -27.20 13.93 4.89
N ASP A 52 -26.62 12.97 5.63
CA ASP A 52 -25.56 13.24 6.61
C ASP A 52 -24.59 12.06 6.61
N ILE A 53 -23.48 12.22 5.88
CA ILE A 53 -22.42 11.22 5.79
C ILE A 53 -21.49 11.21 7.02
N GLY A 54 -21.77 12.06 8.01
CA GLY A 54 -20.96 12.22 9.21
C GLY A 54 -19.81 13.20 9.05
N GLN A 55 -18.99 13.29 10.09
CA GLN A 55 -17.83 14.19 10.14
C GLN A 55 -16.63 13.55 9.45
N PHE A 56 -16.02 14.25 8.50
CA PHE A 56 -14.76 13.84 7.89
C PHE A 56 -13.60 14.18 8.81
N ILE A 57 -12.81 13.16 9.15
CA ILE A 57 -11.58 13.30 9.94
C ILE A 57 -10.41 13.06 9.00
N GLU A 58 -9.63 14.09 8.79
CA GLU A 58 -8.43 14.04 7.97
C GLU A 58 -7.30 13.27 8.67
N LEU A 59 -6.42 12.62 7.88
CA LEU A 59 -5.18 11.99 8.32
C LEU A 59 -3.98 12.85 7.88
N PRO A 60 -3.62 13.89 8.64
CA PRO A 60 -2.64 14.89 8.20
C PRO A 60 -1.27 14.28 7.91
N LEU A 61 -0.85 13.27 8.68
CA LEU A 61 0.42 12.59 8.47
C LEU A 61 0.49 11.92 7.10
N VAL A 62 -0.58 11.19 6.72
CA VAL A 62 -0.65 10.54 5.41
C VAL A 62 -0.63 11.56 4.28
N ASN A 63 -1.34 12.68 4.44
CA ASN A 63 -1.38 13.76 3.45
C ASN A 63 -0.04 14.47 3.31
N ARG A 64 0.78 14.53 4.36
CA ARG A 64 2.17 15.02 4.28
C ARG A 64 3.13 14.03 3.65
N ILE A 65 2.93 12.72 3.82
CA ILE A 65 3.78 11.67 3.25
C ILE A 65 3.57 11.54 1.74
N ARG A 66 2.32 11.56 1.27
CA ARG A 66 1.98 11.35 -0.16
C ARG A 66 2.78 12.18 -1.16
N PRO A 67 2.87 13.51 -1.04
CA PRO A 67 3.65 14.32 -1.99
C PRO A 67 5.15 14.02 -1.92
N ARG A 68 5.68 13.63 -0.76
CA ARG A 68 7.10 13.26 -0.60
C ARG A 68 7.41 11.93 -1.29
N VAL A 69 6.55 10.92 -1.12
CA VAL A 69 6.68 9.65 -1.84
C VAL A 69 6.57 9.86 -3.34
N LYS A 70 5.70 10.76 -3.79
CA LYS A 70 5.60 11.12 -5.21
C LYS A 70 6.90 11.75 -5.73
N ALA A 71 7.43 12.76 -5.05
CA ALA A 71 8.69 13.41 -5.42
C ALA A 71 9.87 12.42 -5.40
N TRP A 72 9.93 11.55 -4.40
CA TRP A 72 10.93 10.50 -4.29
C TRP A 72 10.85 9.47 -5.44
N ARG A 73 9.66 9.09 -5.86
CA ARG A 73 9.42 8.26 -7.06
C ARG A 73 9.93 8.96 -8.32
N GLU A 74 9.55 10.22 -8.51
CA GLU A 74 9.96 11.04 -9.65
C GLU A 74 11.49 11.27 -9.70
N ALA A 75 12.14 11.34 -8.54
CA ALA A 75 13.60 11.38 -8.41
C ALA A 75 14.28 10.03 -8.64
N GLY A 76 13.51 8.97 -8.95
CA GLY A 76 14.04 7.66 -9.24
C GLY A 76 14.43 6.87 -7.99
N TYR A 77 13.70 7.00 -6.88
CA TYR A 77 13.84 6.21 -5.65
C TYR A 77 15.24 6.26 -5.01
N PRO A 78 15.79 7.45 -4.67
CA PRO A 78 17.11 7.53 -4.05
C PRO A 78 17.15 6.80 -2.71
N GLY A 79 18.29 6.17 -2.41
CA GLY A 79 18.57 5.52 -1.12
C GLY A 79 18.11 4.06 -1.00
N VAL A 80 17.42 3.51 -2.00
CA VAL A 80 17.00 2.09 -1.96
C VAL A 80 18.15 1.13 -2.27
N THR A 81 18.06 -0.07 -1.73
CA THR A 81 19.00 -1.15 -2.05
C THR A 81 18.91 -1.57 -3.53
N GLY A 82 19.93 -2.25 -4.03
CA GLY A 82 19.90 -2.80 -5.39
C GLY A 82 18.80 -3.85 -5.61
N VAL A 83 18.40 -4.59 -4.58
CA VAL A 83 17.26 -5.52 -4.64
C VAL A 83 15.96 -4.77 -4.73
N THR A 84 15.76 -3.77 -3.89
CA THR A 84 14.57 -2.93 -3.89
C THR A 84 14.42 -2.21 -5.24
N ARG A 85 15.52 -1.71 -5.80
CA ARG A 85 15.53 -1.12 -7.16
C ARG A 85 14.99 -2.10 -8.19
N LYS A 86 15.52 -3.31 -8.23
CA LYS A 86 15.07 -4.36 -9.17
C LYS A 86 13.59 -4.70 -9.01
N LEU A 87 13.08 -4.74 -7.77
CA LEU A 87 11.67 -4.98 -7.52
C LEU A 87 10.81 -3.81 -7.99
N LEU A 88 11.18 -2.57 -7.67
CA LEU A 88 10.46 -1.37 -8.11
C LEU A 88 10.44 -1.23 -9.63
N ASP A 89 11.57 -1.43 -10.30
CA ASP A 89 11.67 -1.42 -11.75
C ASP A 89 10.74 -2.49 -12.36
N HIS A 90 10.78 -3.71 -11.82
CA HIS A 90 9.92 -4.80 -12.25
C HIS A 90 8.43 -4.53 -12.01
N TRP A 91 8.04 -3.91 -10.89
CA TRP A 91 6.65 -3.59 -10.60
C TRP A 91 6.11 -2.45 -11.46
N ASN A 92 6.97 -1.51 -11.85
CA ASN A 92 6.63 -0.40 -12.72
C ASN A 92 6.69 -0.76 -14.22
N ASP A 93 7.29 -1.89 -14.57
CA ASP A 93 7.34 -2.36 -15.95
C ASP A 93 5.94 -2.82 -16.40
N LYS A 94 5.38 -2.08 -17.35
CA LYS A 94 4.03 -2.34 -17.90
C LYS A 94 3.98 -3.61 -18.75
N ASP A 95 5.10 -4.00 -19.31
CA ASP A 95 5.21 -5.16 -20.22
C ASP A 95 5.53 -6.45 -19.45
N ALA A 96 5.91 -6.34 -18.16
CA ALA A 96 6.23 -7.49 -17.31
C ALA A 96 5.02 -8.38 -17.01
N ARG A 97 3.79 -7.88 -17.17
CA ARG A 97 2.56 -8.61 -16.85
C ARG A 97 1.37 -8.15 -17.67
N GLN A 98 0.38 -9.02 -17.81
CA GLN A 98 -0.84 -8.73 -18.56
C GLN A 98 -1.62 -7.54 -17.99
N TYR A 99 -1.70 -7.42 -16.67
CA TYR A 99 -2.37 -6.32 -15.97
C TYR A 99 -1.39 -5.63 -15.02
N PRO A 100 -1.16 -4.31 -15.17
CA PRO A 100 -0.35 -3.54 -14.24
C PRO A 100 -0.92 -3.60 -12.81
N PHE A 101 -0.09 -3.33 -11.82
CA PHE A 101 -0.57 -3.14 -10.46
C PHE A 101 -1.42 -1.87 -10.35
N PHE A 102 -2.45 -1.92 -9.51
CA PHE A 102 -3.26 -0.73 -9.24
C PHE A 102 -2.42 0.37 -8.60
N TYR A 103 -2.76 1.61 -8.90
CA TYR A 103 -2.10 2.77 -8.30
C TYR A 103 -2.07 2.68 -6.76
N CYS A 104 -3.18 2.26 -6.13
CA CYS A 104 -3.23 2.13 -4.67
C CYS A 104 -2.31 1.02 -4.12
N GLN A 105 -2.01 -0.01 -4.89
CA GLN A 105 -1.05 -1.06 -4.50
C GLN A 105 0.38 -0.52 -4.56
N MET A 106 0.73 0.15 -5.65
CA MET A 106 2.04 0.79 -5.81
C MET A 106 2.26 1.87 -4.75
N ASP A 107 1.30 2.77 -4.56
CA ASP A 107 1.36 3.83 -3.56
C ASP A 107 1.55 3.28 -2.12
N ALA A 108 0.89 2.16 -1.80
CA ALA A 108 1.03 1.52 -0.50
C ALA A 108 2.43 0.92 -0.29
N ILE A 109 2.94 0.13 -1.25
CA ILE A 109 4.25 -0.50 -1.11
C ILE A 109 5.38 0.53 -1.18
N GLU A 110 5.30 1.50 -2.07
CA GLU A 110 6.27 2.58 -2.17
C GLU A 110 6.32 3.43 -0.90
N THR A 111 5.19 3.69 -0.25
CA THR A 111 5.16 4.37 1.04
C THR A 111 5.89 3.57 2.11
N LEU A 112 5.71 2.25 2.19
CA LEU A 112 6.41 1.40 3.15
C LEU A 112 7.92 1.35 2.89
N ILE A 113 8.32 1.30 1.62
CA ILE A 113 9.73 1.34 1.20
C ILE A 113 10.33 2.69 1.54
N TRP A 114 9.66 3.79 1.21
CA TRP A 114 10.10 5.15 1.52
C TRP A 114 10.32 5.35 3.02
N LEU A 115 9.39 4.92 3.85
CA LEU A 115 9.49 4.99 5.30
C LEU A 115 10.70 4.21 5.86
N THR A 116 11.16 3.19 5.14
CA THR A 116 12.22 2.28 5.58
C THR A 116 13.58 2.61 4.95
N GLU A 117 13.61 2.91 3.65
CA GLU A 117 14.85 3.01 2.89
C GLU A 117 15.21 4.44 2.45
N ALA A 118 14.24 5.35 2.29
CA ALA A 118 14.56 6.71 1.88
C ALA A 118 15.55 7.39 2.85
N PRO A 119 16.42 8.26 2.36
CA PRO A 119 17.33 9.03 3.20
C PRO A 119 16.59 9.81 4.30
N ASP A 120 17.24 9.99 5.44
CA ASP A 120 16.61 10.71 6.57
C ASP A 120 16.25 12.16 6.21
N ALA A 121 17.01 12.79 5.32
CA ALA A 121 16.69 14.12 4.80
C ALA A 121 15.31 14.19 4.13
N GLU A 122 14.87 13.13 3.46
CA GLU A 122 13.53 13.03 2.86
C GLU A 122 12.40 12.95 3.91
N LYS A 123 12.72 12.49 5.11
CA LYS A 123 11.77 12.22 6.20
C LYS A 123 11.71 13.34 7.24
N VAL A 124 12.44 14.42 7.07
CA VAL A 124 12.44 15.57 8.00
C VAL A 124 11.02 16.08 8.23
N GLY A 125 10.59 16.18 9.49
CA GLY A 125 9.23 16.60 9.88
C GLY A 125 8.14 15.56 9.68
N ILE A 126 8.52 14.31 9.34
CA ILE A 126 7.62 13.16 9.36
C ILE A 126 7.89 12.37 10.65
N ASP A 127 7.02 12.56 11.61
CA ASP A 127 7.06 11.83 12.87
C ASP A 127 5.92 10.80 12.88
N ILE A 128 6.28 9.53 13.02
CA ILE A 128 5.30 8.43 13.07
C ILE A 128 5.06 8.11 14.54
N PRO A 129 3.84 8.36 15.04
CA PRO A 129 3.51 8.07 16.43
C PRO A 129 3.80 6.62 16.78
N SER A 130 4.44 6.41 17.92
CA SER A 130 4.58 5.09 18.55
C SER A 130 3.42 4.86 19.50
N ASP A 131 2.95 3.62 19.58
CA ASP A 131 1.97 3.20 20.59
C ASP A 131 2.61 2.83 21.94
N GLY A 132 3.90 3.11 22.11
CA GLY A 132 4.67 2.81 23.32
C GLY A 132 5.08 1.34 23.46
N GLY A 133 4.72 0.47 22.52
CA GLY A 133 5.13 -0.93 22.52
C GLY A 133 6.56 -1.15 22.03
N ALA A 134 7.09 -2.36 22.26
CA ALA A 134 8.44 -2.75 21.86
C ALA A 134 8.65 -2.83 20.32
N PHE A 135 7.59 -2.83 19.54
CA PHE A 135 7.63 -3.00 18.09
C PHE A 135 7.10 -1.78 17.37
N ARG A 136 7.74 -1.41 16.27
CA ARG A 136 7.21 -0.41 15.34
C ARG A 136 6.00 -1.01 14.61
N ARG A 137 4.85 -0.35 14.71
CA ARG A 137 3.62 -0.75 14.04
C ARG A 137 3.24 0.25 12.98
N LEU A 138 2.88 -0.26 11.79
CA LEU A 138 2.37 0.55 10.69
C LEU A 138 1.02 -0.03 10.26
N CYS A 139 0.06 0.84 9.98
CA CYS A 139 -1.25 0.45 9.44
C CYS A 139 -1.37 0.90 7.99
N THR A 140 -1.46 -0.05 7.08
CA THR A 140 -1.75 0.21 5.67
C THR A 140 -3.22 -0.09 5.39
N LYS A 141 -4.01 0.97 5.15
CA LYS A 141 -5.45 0.84 4.89
C LYS A 141 -5.74 0.99 3.40
N LEU A 142 -6.25 -0.07 2.78
CA LEU A 142 -6.75 -0.08 1.42
C LEU A 142 -8.24 -0.41 1.39
N CYS A 143 -8.94 0.08 0.37
CA CYS A 143 -10.35 -0.24 0.14
C CYS A 143 -10.57 -1.74 -0.12
N THR A 144 -11.80 -2.18 0.03
CA THR A 144 -12.21 -3.52 -0.40
C THR A 144 -12.03 -3.63 -1.92
N GLY A 145 -11.51 -4.76 -2.39
CA GLY A 145 -11.17 -4.95 -3.81
C GLY A 145 -9.85 -4.31 -4.26
N GLY A 146 -9.17 -3.51 -3.41
CA GLY A 146 -7.89 -2.85 -3.78
C GLY A 146 -6.68 -3.78 -3.82
N GLY A 147 -6.83 -5.10 -3.64
CA GLY A 147 -5.72 -6.06 -3.75
C GLY A 147 -4.77 -6.07 -2.56
N LYS A 148 -5.32 -6.00 -1.33
CA LYS A 148 -4.51 -6.05 -0.09
C LYS A 148 -3.53 -7.22 -0.06
N THR A 149 -3.96 -8.41 -0.49
CA THR A 149 -3.13 -9.62 -0.52
C THR A 149 -1.95 -9.49 -1.48
N THR A 150 -2.14 -8.82 -2.62
CA THR A 150 -1.06 -8.51 -3.56
C THR A 150 -0.01 -7.60 -2.91
N VAL A 151 -0.44 -6.55 -2.20
CA VAL A 151 0.49 -5.67 -1.45
C VAL A 151 1.23 -6.44 -0.36
N MET A 152 0.56 -7.38 0.33
CA MET A 152 1.24 -8.27 1.29
C MET A 152 2.30 -9.12 0.60
N ALA A 153 2.02 -9.69 -0.57
CA ALA A 153 3.01 -10.47 -1.33
C ALA A 153 4.20 -9.59 -1.77
N MET A 154 3.96 -8.35 -2.23
CA MET A 154 5.03 -7.41 -2.56
C MET A 154 5.89 -7.07 -1.32
N LEU A 155 5.26 -6.83 -0.18
CA LEU A 155 5.95 -6.57 1.09
C LEU A 155 6.82 -7.75 1.53
N ILE A 156 6.30 -8.98 1.45
CA ILE A 156 7.01 -10.21 1.79
C ILE A 156 8.22 -10.40 0.87
N ALA A 157 8.01 -10.24 -0.45
CA ALA A 157 9.08 -10.35 -1.43
C ALA A 157 10.18 -9.33 -1.18
N TRP A 158 9.82 -8.08 -0.94
CA TRP A 158 10.76 -7.01 -0.62
C TRP A 158 11.58 -7.32 0.64
N MET A 159 10.93 -7.73 1.72
CA MET A 159 11.59 -8.06 3.00
C MET A 159 12.54 -9.25 2.87
N ILE A 160 12.08 -10.37 2.28
CA ILE A 160 12.85 -11.61 2.19
C ILE A 160 14.03 -11.43 1.22
N CYS A 161 13.81 -10.94 0.01
CA CYS A 161 14.85 -10.82 -1.01
C CYS A 161 15.98 -9.88 -0.56
N ASN A 162 15.63 -8.79 0.14
CA ASN A 162 16.62 -7.89 0.73
C ASN A 162 17.40 -8.58 1.85
N LYS A 163 16.71 -9.25 2.79
CA LYS A 163 17.39 -9.91 3.91
C LYS A 163 18.35 -11.01 3.47
N VAL A 164 17.97 -11.77 2.47
CA VAL A 164 18.83 -12.83 1.92
C VAL A 164 20.06 -12.23 1.22
N THR A 165 19.89 -11.10 0.54
CA THR A 165 21.01 -10.42 -0.15
C THR A 165 21.90 -9.64 0.80
N TYR A 166 21.31 -9.01 1.81
CA TYR A 166 22.00 -8.16 2.80
C TYR A 166 21.75 -8.71 4.23
N PRO A 167 22.40 -9.81 4.63
CA PRO A 167 22.08 -10.50 5.88
C PRO A 167 22.28 -9.65 7.15
N GLN A 168 23.18 -8.66 7.09
CA GLN A 168 23.48 -7.76 8.22
C GLN A 168 22.50 -6.58 8.32
N ASP A 169 21.70 -6.33 7.28
CA ASP A 169 20.75 -5.22 7.30
C ASP A 169 19.57 -5.55 8.23
N LYS A 170 19.45 -4.77 9.32
CA LYS A 170 18.43 -4.97 10.35
C LYS A 170 17.04 -4.47 9.93
N ARG A 171 16.93 -3.71 8.82
CA ARG A 171 15.65 -3.24 8.31
C ARG A 171 14.78 -4.35 7.75
N PHE A 172 15.37 -5.46 7.34
CA PHE A 172 14.72 -6.55 6.63
C PHE A 172 14.66 -7.84 7.44
N THR A 173 13.73 -8.71 7.08
CA THR A 173 13.56 -10.05 7.66
C THR A 173 13.31 -11.10 6.58
N LYS A 174 13.73 -12.33 6.82
CA LYS A 174 13.36 -13.51 6.01
C LYS A 174 12.29 -14.38 6.67
N TYR A 175 11.83 -14.00 7.86
CA TYR A 175 10.79 -14.70 8.60
C TYR A 175 9.57 -13.78 8.69
N VAL A 176 8.44 -14.27 8.18
CA VAL A 176 7.19 -13.52 8.15
C VAL A 176 6.14 -14.32 8.92
N PHE A 177 5.47 -13.66 9.84
CA PHE A 177 4.39 -14.22 10.62
C PHE A 177 3.09 -13.46 10.31
N ILE A 178 2.08 -14.18 9.85
CA ILE A 178 0.79 -13.66 9.46
C ILE A 178 -0.27 -14.22 10.39
N VAL A 179 -1.00 -13.35 11.08
CA VAL A 179 -2.12 -13.72 11.94
C VAL A 179 -3.41 -13.34 11.22
N ALA A 180 -4.23 -14.33 10.91
CA ALA A 180 -5.52 -14.15 10.25
C ALA A 180 -6.66 -14.12 11.29
N PRO A 181 -7.71 -13.30 11.11
CA PRO A 181 -8.81 -13.21 12.08
C PRO A 181 -9.74 -14.42 12.09
N GLY A 182 -9.46 -15.45 11.31
CA GLY A 182 -10.26 -16.69 11.28
C GLY A 182 -9.84 -17.63 10.16
N LEU A 183 -10.37 -18.86 10.19
CA LEU A 183 -9.98 -19.98 9.32
C LEU A 183 -10.20 -19.65 7.83
N THR A 184 -11.29 -19.01 7.46
CA THR A 184 -11.57 -18.64 6.07
C THR A 184 -10.54 -17.67 5.51
N VAL A 185 -10.12 -16.68 6.31
CA VAL A 185 -9.08 -15.72 5.92
C VAL A 185 -7.73 -16.43 5.86
N LYS A 186 -7.40 -17.25 6.87
CA LYS A 186 -6.17 -18.05 6.89
C LYS A 186 -6.03 -18.92 5.62
N SER A 187 -7.10 -19.61 5.23
CA SER A 187 -7.10 -20.44 4.01
C SER A 187 -6.80 -19.62 2.76
N ARG A 188 -7.44 -18.45 2.62
CA ARG A 188 -7.21 -17.54 1.48
C ARG A 188 -5.81 -16.94 1.45
N LEU A 189 -5.15 -16.80 2.59
CA LEU A 189 -3.80 -16.25 2.66
C LEU A 189 -2.70 -17.28 2.34
N GLN A 190 -3.04 -18.57 2.13
CA GLN A 190 -2.05 -19.59 1.73
C GLN A 190 -1.32 -19.24 0.42
N VAL A 191 -1.91 -18.46 -0.44
CA VAL A 191 -1.29 -17.90 -1.67
C VAL A 191 -0.04 -17.06 -1.38
N LEU A 192 0.21 -16.68 -0.12
CA LEU A 192 1.39 -15.95 0.33
C LEU A 192 2.56 -16.85 0.74
N GLN A 193 2.39 -18.18 0.74
CA GLN A 193 3.50 -19.10 0.92
C GLN A 193 4.52 -18.96 -0.22
N THR A 194 5.80 -18.96 0.11
CA THR A 194 6.88 -18.75 -0.86
C THR A 194 7.20 -19.99 -1.69
N GLY A 195 6.69 -21.15 -1.31
CA GLY A 195 6.77 -22.41 -2.05
C GLY A 195 5.37 -22.89 -2.44
N GLY A 196 5.28 -23.67 -3.52
CA GLY A 196 4.02 -24.19 -4.07
C GLY A 196 3.66 -23.52 -5.40
N ASP A 197 2.80 -24.20 -6.17
CA ASP A 197 2.49 -23.80 -7.55
C ASP A 197 1.46 -22.64 -7.62
N ASP A 198 0.58 -22.53 -6.63
CA ASP A 198 -0.52 -21.54 -6.59
C ASP A 198 -0.20 -20.30 -5.74
N ASN A 199 1.05 -19.82 -5.80
CA ASN A 199 1.41 -18.63 -5.04
C ASN A 199 1.29 -17.34 -5.87
N TYR A 200 1.03 -16.22 -5.19
CA TYR A 200 0.87 -14.92 -5.83
C TYR A 200 2.16 -14.37 -6.47
N TYR A 201 3.31 -14.84 -6.01
CA TYR A 201 4.61 -14.37 -6.55
C TYR A 201 4.79 -14.77 -8.01
N VAL A 202 4.34 -15.96 -8.37
CA VAL A 202 4.33 -16.47 -9.74
C VAL A 202 3.08 -15.98 -10.48
N GLN A 203 1.89 -16.15 -9.90
CA GLN A 203 0.61 -15.84 -10.56
C GLN A 203 0.52 -14.38 -11.03
N PHE A 204 0.99 -13.43 -10.24
CA PHE A 204 0.98 -12.00 -10.57
C PHE A 204 2.35 -11.47 -10.99
N ASN A 205 3.32 -12.35 -11.22
CA ASN A 205 4.68 -11.97 -11.58
C ASN A 205 5.24 -10.87 -10.64
N ILE A 206 5.12 -11.10 -9.30
CA ILE A 206 5.55 -10.13 -8.29
C ILE A 206 7.06 -10.12 -8.15
N VAL A 207 7.71 -11.27 -8.31
CA VAL A 207 9.15 -11.42 -8.14
C VAL A 207 9.79 -11.77 -9.48
N PRO A 208 10.76 -10.97 -9.96
CA PRO A 208 11.48 -11.30 -11.17
C PRO A 208 12.27 -12.60 -11.01
N ILE A 209 12.42 -13.36 -12.08
CA ILE A 209 13.06 -14.70 -12.11
C ILE A 209 14.40 -14.70 -11.34
N GLY A 210 15.23 -13.68 -11.53
CA GLY A 210 16.53 -13.58 -10.86
C GLY A 210 16.50 -13.35 -9.34
N LEU A 211 15.30 -13.22 -8.74
CA LEU A 211 15.12 -13.09 -7.29
C LEU A 211 14.30 -14.22 -6.66
N MET A 212 13.75 -15.14 -7.46
CA MET A 212 12.92 -16.25 -6.96
C MET A 212 13.68 -17.16 -5.99
N ASP A 213 14.92 -17.51 -6.27
CA ASP A 213 15.75 -18.34 -5.36
C ASP A 213 15.97 -17.67 -4.01
N LYS A 214 15.98 -16.34 -3.96
CA LYS A 214 16.08 -15.57 -2.71
C LYS A 214 14.76 -15.59 -1.96
N LEU A 215 13.64 -15.45 -2.64
CA LEU A 215 12.31 -15.55 -2.04
C LEU A 215 12.11 -16.92 -1.37
N HIS A 216 12.51 -18.01 -2.02
CA HIS A 216 12.37 -19.37 -1.50
C HIS A 216 13.21 -19.64 -0.23
N GLN A 217 14.20 -18.82 0.09
CA GLN A 217 14.96 -18.90 1.35
C GLN A 217 14.22 -18.27 2.54
N GLY A 218 13.12 -17.56 2.28
CA GLY A 218 12.26 -17.02 3.33
C GLY A 218 11.29 -18.04 3.90
N LYS A 219 10.78 -17.76 5.10
CA LYS A 219 9.74 -18.58 5.74
C LYS A 219 8.54 -17.70 6.08
N VAL A 220 7.38 -18.10 5.59
CA VAL A 220 6.09 -17.48 5.89
C VAL A 220 5.27 -18.44 6.74
N MET A 221 4.89 -18.00 7.93
CA MET A 221 4.00 -18.75 8.83
C MET A 221 2.66 -18.04 8.88
N ILE A 222 1.58 -18.76 8.63
CA ILE A 222 0.21 -18.23 8.64
C ILE A 222 -0.60 -18.97 9.70
N THR A 223 -1.13 -18.23 10.65
CA THR A 223 -1.96 -18.75 11.74
C THR A 223 -3.25 -17.92 11.92
N ASN A 224 -4.12 -18.38 12.75
CA ASN A 224 -5.32 -17.69 13.24
C ASN A 224 -5.35 -17.74 14.75
#